data_3e117eab5811100c5494649e7dfa3b7c
#
_entry.id   3e117eab5811100c5494649e7dfa3b7c
#
_cell.length_a   1.000
_cell.length_b   1.000
_cell.length_c   1.000
_cell.angle_alpha   90.00
_cell.angle_beta   90.00
_cell.angle_gamma   90.00
#
_symmetry.space_group_name_H-M   'P 1'
#
loop_
_entity.id
_entity.type
_entity.pdbx_description
1 polymer ?
#
loop_
_entity_poly.entity_id
_entity_poly.type
_entity_poly.pdbx_seq_one_letter_code
_entity_poly.pdbx_strand_id
1 'polypeptide(L)'
;MAQHIIKEDMRDDMGKGRDSAREEIERIQLTKLKDTVRYIYDRVKPYREKMDMAGVRPEDIQTLEDLKKLPFTYKADFRDHYPDGLFAVDKKEIVRYHASSGTTGKPTVVGYTRNDLDIWLNNVARIACMGGATEEDVAQIAFGYGTFTGALGLHGGLEKIGASVIPMSSGNTNKQIMFLQDMGVTLLVATPSYALHLGEELRRRGIDPSKDLKIRIGLFGGEGMTEPMREEMHRVWGEQFVCTQNYGMSELCGPGVSGECTQLCGMHINEDWFIPEIIDPETEEVLPPGERGELVVTCLGKEALPIVRYRTGDMTRLMYEPCKCGRTTCRMENLSGRADDMLVIRGVNVFPTQIEEVLLKIDEIGPHYEILVERKNRLDVMTITVELIDDRLLDSYAKLSELETRIKSALKSQLGLATCIRLVAPNSLRRFEGKAKRVTDLRRMDFDMAEK
;
A
#
# COMPACT_ATOMS: atom_id res chain seq x y z
N MET A 1 1.90 30.80 1.25
CA MET A 1 2.06 30.27 2.63
C MET A 1 2.28 28.76 2.65
N ALA A 2 1.50 27.92 1.94
CA ALA A 2 1.72 26.46 1.83
C ALA A 2 3.07 26.07 1.20
N GLN A 3 3.53 26.78 0.18
CA GLN A 3 4.84 26.57 -0.47
C GLN A 3 6.04 26.75 0.50
N HIS A 4 5.90 27.61 1.52
CA HIS A 4 6.97 27.84 2.50
C HIS A 4 7.09 26.67 3.48
N ILE A 5 5.98 26.11 3.95
CA ILE A 5 5.95 25.02 4.93
C ILE A 5 6.51 23.72 4.30
N ILE A 6 6.07 23.39 3.07
CA ILE A 6 6.56 22.17 2.39
C ILE A 6 8.03 22.30 1.97
N LYS A 7 8.48 23.50 1.58
CA LYS A 7 9.89 23.76 1.24
C LYS A 7 10.80 23.80 2.46
N GLU A 8 10.33 24.26 3.61
CA GLU A 8 11.11 24.21 4.88
C GLU A 8 11.21 22.78 5.42
N ASP A 9 10.11 22.03 5.51
CA ASP A 9 10.10 20.62 5.92
C ASP A 9 10.90 19.69 4.97
N MET A 10 11.00 20.04 3.68
CA MET A 10 11.79 19.27 2.70
C MET A 10 13.27 19.72 2.62
N ARG A 11 13.60 20.95 3.01
CA ARG A 11 14.96 21.51 2.93
C ARG A 11 15.84 21.14 4.10
N ASP A 12 15.27 20.86 5.25
CA ASP A 12 16.07 20.55 6.45
C ASP A 12 16.89 19.27 6.30
N ASP A 13 16.46 18.39 5.41
CA ASP A 13 17.14 17.11 5.12
C ASP A 13 18.27 17.23 4.06
N MET A 14 18.21 18.21 3.16
CA MET A 14 19.13 18.30 2.01
C MET A 14 20.42 19.07 2.24
N GLY A 15 20.61 19.69 3.38
CA GLY A 15 21.78 20.55 3.66
C GLY A 15 22.68 20.09 4.79
N LYS A 16 22.25 19.10 5.59
CA LYS A 16 23.04 18.53 6.70
C LYS A 16 23.73 17.26 6.23
N GLY A 17 24.95 17.00 6.70
CA GLY A 17 25.60 15.71 6.45
C GLY A 17 24.70 14.56 6.97
N ARG A 18 24.73 13.40 6.30
CA ARG A 18 23.86 12.24 6.57
C ARG A 18 23.76 11.87 8.07
N ASP A 19 24.91 11.80 8.75
CA ASP A 19 24.94 11.36 10.15
C ASP A 19 24.22 12.37 11.07
N SER A 20 24.42 13.67 10.83
CA SER A 20 23.72 14.74 11.56
C SER A 20 22.20 14.74 11.33
N ALA A 21 21.74 14.41 10.10
CA ALA A 21 20.31 14.30 9.80
C ALA A 21 19.68 13.06 10.46
N ARG A 22 20.40 11.93 10.51
CA ARG A 22 19.95 10.72 11.21
C ARG A 22 19.83 10.95 12.73
N GLU A 23 20.84 11.55 13.34
CA GLU A 23 20.82 11.91 14.77
C GLU A 23 19.61 12.81 15.11
N GLU A 24 19.29 13.77 14.23
CA GLU A 24 18.14 14.65 14.42
C GLU A 24 16.80 13.90 14.29
N ILE A 25 16.65 13.02 13.31
CA ILE A 25 15.46 12.16 13.15
C ILE A 25 15.29 11.30 14.41
N GLU A 26 16.33 10.63 14.88
CA GLU A 26 16.29 9.77 16.06
C GLU A 26 15.95 10.57 17.34
N ARG A 27 16.47 11.78 17.46
CA ARG A 27 16.15 12.70 18.57
C ARG A 27 14.66 13.08 18.55
N ILE A 28 14.11 13.41 17.37
CA ILE A 28 12.69 13.72 17.19
C ILE A 28 11.84 12.50 17.53
N GLN A 29 12.20 11.34 16.98
CA GLN A 29 11.50 10.07 17.23
C GLN A 29 11.48 9.73 18.72
N LEU A 30 12.61 9.80 19.40
CA LEU A 30 12.69 9.47 20.83
C LEU A 30 11.83 10.42 21.68
N THR A 31 11.86 11.72 21.39
CA THR A 31 11.05 12.70 22.10
C THR A 31 9.55 12.38 21.92
N LYS A 32 9.10 12.24 20.69
CA LYS A 32 7.69 11.93 20.39
C LYS A 32 7.27 10.55 20.89
N LEU A 33 8.18 9.56 20.88
CA LEU A 33 7.91 8.22 21.39
C LEU A 33 7.59 8.25 22.89
N LYS A 34 8.41 8.94 23.68
CA LYS A 34 8.18 9.11 25.12
C LYS A 34 6.83 9.75 25.42
N ASP A 35 6.49 10.82 24.68
CA ASP A 35 5.20 11.49 24.80
C ASP A 35 4.04 10.58 24.40
N THR A 36 4.16 9.85 23.29
CA THR A 36 3.16 8.94 22.78
C THR A 36 2.91 7.79 23.76
N VAL A 37 3.95 7.17 24.28
CA VAL A 37 3.83 6.05 25.21
C VAL A 37 3.15 6.49 26.52
N ARG A 38 3.52 7.64 27.08
CA ARG A 38 2.85 8.22 28.23
C ARG A 38 1.39 8.54 27.93
N TYR A 39 1.12 9.18 26.81
CA TYR A 39 -0.24 9.54 26.38
C TYR A 39 -1.15 8.30 26.25
N ILE A 40 -0.66 7.25 25.61
CA ILE A 40 -1.38 5.97 25.46
C ILE A 40 -1.64 5.32 26.82
N TYR A 41 -0.61 5.25 27.66
CA TYR A 41 -0.72 4.64 28.98
C TYR A 41 -1.75 5.35 29.85
N ASP A 42 -1.79 6.69 29.83
CA ASP A 42 -2.69 7.47 30.65
C ASP A 42 -4.15 7.43 30.14
N ARG A 43 -4.34 7.36 28.82
CA ARG A 43 -5.65 7.58 28.21
C ARG A 43 -6.34 6.35 27.64
N VAL A 44 -5.60 5.33 27.23
CA VAL A 44 -6.16 4.13 26.56
C VAL A 44 -6.03 2.93 27.47
N LYS A 45 -7.13 2.62 28.17
CA LYS A 45 -7.17 1.53 29.14
C LYS A 45 -6.63 0.17 28.61
N PRO A 46 -7.02 -0.31 27.40
CA PRO A 46 -6.49 -1.56 26.86
C PRO A 46 -4.97 -1.58 26.70
N TYR A 47 -4.35 -0.46 26.29
CA TYR A 47 -2.89 -0.37 26.19
C TYR A 47 -2.23 -0.37 27.56
N ARG A 48 -2.79 0.35 28.54
CA ARG A 48 -2.31 0.31 29.93
C ARG A 48 -2.29 -1.10 30.47
N GLU A 49 -3.39 -1.83 30.32
CA GLU A 49 -3.51 -3.22 30.79
C GLU A 49 -2.47 -4.12 30.13
N LYS A 50 -2.24 -4.00 28.82
CA LYS A 50 -1.20 -4.74 28.11
C LYS A 50 0.20 -4.40 28.63
N MET A 51 0.50 -3.12 28.81
CA MET A 51 1.80 -2.66 29.32
C MET A 51 2.02 -3.13 30.77
N ASP A 52 0.99 -3.05 31.62
CA ASP A 52 1.06 -3.54 33.00
C ASP A 52 1.31 -5.05 33.06
N MET A 53 0.67 -5.84 32.20
CA MET A 53 0.90 -7.29 32.08
C MET A 53 2.32 -7.61 31.59
N ALA A 54 2.87 -6.78 30.72
CA ALA A 54 4.26 -6.90 30.24
C ALA A 54 5.29 -6.36 31.26
N GLY A 55 4.85 -5.73 32.34
CA GLY A 55 5.72 -5.12 33.35
C GLY A 55 6.46 -3.88 32.85
N VAL A 56 5.91 -3.18 31.83
CA VAL A 56 6.53 -2.00 31.19
C VAL A 56 5.76 -0.74 31.55
N ARG A 57 6.50 0.30 31.93
CA ARG A 57 5.98 1.63 32.26
C ARG A 57 6.50 2.67 31.27
N PRO A 58 5.82 3.83 31.10
CA PRO A 58 6.32 4.90 30.24
C PRO A 58 7.76 5.35 30.56
N GLU A 59 8.16 5.28 31.84
CA GLU A 59 9.48 5.65 32.32
C GLU A 59 10.59 4.69 31.85
N ASP A 60 10.23 3.46 31.45
CA ASP A 60 11.20 2.46 30.97
C ASP A 60 11.65 2.71 29.53
N ILE A 61 11.02 3.67 28.83
CA ILE A 61 11.36 4.07 27.46
C ILE A 61 12.34 5.25 27.53
N GLN A 62 13.63 4.94 27.47
CA GLN A 62 14.71 5.93 27.54
C GLN A 62 15.46 6.11 26.22
N THR A 63 15.49 5.07 25.39
CA THR A 63 16.12 5.02 24.06
C THR A 63 15.12 4.48 23.03
N LEU A 64 15.44 4.61 21.74
CA LEU A 64 14.61 4.00 20.66
C LEU A 64 14.62 2.47 20.73
N GLU A 65 15.73 1.87 21.21
CA GLU A 65 15.82 0.42 21.44
C GLU A 65 14.83 -0.11 22.48
N ASP A 66 14.37 0.74 23.37
CA ASP A 66 13.38 0.34 24.39
C ASP A 66 11.99 0.15 23.80
N LEU A 67 11.75 0.57 22.55
CA LEU A 67 10.49 0.35 21.83
C LEU A 67 10.10 -1.13 21.82
N LYS A 68 11.07 -2.03 21.68
CA LYS A 68 10.86 -3.50 21.70
C LYS A 68 10.31 -4.05 23.02
N LYS A 69 10.36 -3.29 24.13
CA LYS A 69 9.74 -3.68 25.39
C LYS A 69 8.21 -3.55 25.37
N LEU A 70 7.69 -2.67 24.50
CA LEU A 70 6.25 -2.43 24.39
C LEU A 70 5.55 -3.62 23.73
N PRO A 71 4.34 -3.99 24.21
CA PRO A 71 3.55 -5.04 23.58
C PRO A 71 3.09 -4.63 22.17
N PHE A 72 2.90 -5.62 21.31
CA PHE A 72 2.35 -5.40 19.98
C PHE A 72 0.88 -5.01 20.01
N THR A 73 0.49 -4.23 19.02
CA THR A 73 -0.91 -4.01 18.65
C THR A 73 -1.26 -4.92 17.48
N TYR A 74 -2.36 -5.67 17.62
CA TYR A 74 -2.86 -6.59 16.59
C TYR A 74 -4.16 -6.06 15.99
N LYS A 75 -4.48 -6.51 14.77
CA LYS A 75 -5.77 -6.22 14.14
C LYS A 75 -6.97 -6.70 14.98
N ALA A 76 -6.79 -7.73 15.80
CA ALA A 76 -7.79 -8.21 16.73
C ALA A 76 -8.16 -7.17 17.80
N ASP A 77 -7.19 -6.38 18.28
CA ASP A 77 -7.44 -5.35 19.29
C ASP A 77 -8.51 -4.35 18.87
N PHE A 78 -8.53 -3.96 17.58
CA PHE A 78 -9.55 -3.05 17.06
C PHE A 78 -10.94 -3.69 17.01
N ARG A 79 -11.03 -5.00 16.78
CA ARG A 79 -12.32 -5.74 16.78
C ARG A 79 -12.85 -5.93 18.17
N ASP A 80 -11.97 -6.29 19.10
CA ASP A 80 -12.31 -6.58 20.50
C ASP A 80 -12.77 -5.32 21.24
N HIS A 81 -12.24 -4.15 20.81
CA HIS A 81 -12.57 -2.85 21.37
C HIS A 81 -13.43 -1.97 20.43
N TYR A 82 -14.15 -2.60 19.49
CA TYR A 82 -15.04 -1.90 18.55
C TYR A 82 -16.18 -1.17 19.25
N PRO A 83 -16.57 0.06 18.84
CA PRO A 83 -15.97 0.80 17.71
C PRO A 83 -14.85 1.75 18.12
N ASP A 84 -14.75 2.15 19.39
CA ASP A 84 -13.95 3.29 19.85
C ASP A 84 -13.19 3.04 21.17
N GLY A 85 -13.11 1.79 21.63
CA GLY A 85 -12.44 1.46 22.90
C GLY A 85 -10.92 1.68 22.92
N LEU A 86 -10.31 1.94 21.75
CA LEU A 86 -8.89 2.32 21.63
C LEU A 86 -8.70 3.83 21.42
N PHE A 87 -9.76 4.64 21.44
CA PHE A 87 -9.65 6.09 21.29
C PHE A 87 -9.17 6.73 22.60
N ALA A 88 -8.27 7.70 22.44
CA ALA A 88 -7.67 8.43 23.57
C ALA A 88 -8.34 9.79 23.83
N VAL A 89 -9.33 10.16 23.04
CA VAL A 89 -10.07 11.44 23.12
C VAL A 89 -11.58 11.21 23.17
N ASP A 90 -12.32 12.22 23.62
CA ASP A 90 -13.79 12.20 23.59
C ASP A 90 -14.31 12.28 22.14
N LYS A 91 -15.49 11.69 21.89
CA LYS A 91 -16.15 11.75 20.56
C LYS A 91 -16.35 13.15 20.01
N LYS A 92 -16.52 14.15 20.86
CA LYS A 92 -16.67 15.57 20.47
C LYS A 92 -15.40 16.17 19.85
N GLU A 93 -14.23 15.57 20.10
CA GLU A 93 -12.95 16.01 19.55
C GLU A 93 -12.66 15.36 18.18
N ILE A 94 -13.42 14.30 17.83
CA ILE A 94 -13.31 13.63 16.53
C ILE A 94 -14.03 14.44 15.47
N VAL A 95 -13.30 14.93 14.49
CA VAL A 95 -13.84 15.71 13.36
C VAL A 95 -14.06 14.87 12.11
N ARG A 96 -13.47 13.65 12.05
CA ARG A 96 -13.66 12.73 10.93
C ARG A 96 -13.50 11.29 11.38
N TYR A 97 -14.34 10.42 10.83
CA TYR A 97 -14.23 8.96 10.96
C TYR A 97 -13.91 8.34 9.62
N HIS A 98 -13.06 7.33 9.65
CA HIS A 98 -12.83 6.41 8.56
C HIS A 98 -13.00 4.97 9.02
N ALA A 99 -13.10 4.05 8.08
CA ALA A 99 -13.17 2.63 8.39
C ALA A 99 -12.55 1.79 7.28
N SER A 100 -11.88 0.70 7.66
CA SER A 100 -11.41 -0.30 6.71
C SER A 100 -12.55 -1.20 6.24
N SER A 101 -12.37 -1.88 5.10
CA SER A 101 -13.43 -2.72 4.48
C SER A 101 -13.75 -4.03 5.20
N GLY A 102 -13.27 -4.29 6.40
CA GLY A 102 -13.54 -5.47 7.22
C GLY A 102 -14.02 -6.72 6.44
N THR A 103 -13.10 -7.50 5.88
CA THR A 103 -13.45 -8.71 5.09
C THR A 103 -14.04 -9.83 5.95
N THR A 104 -13.94 -9.73 7.27
CA THR A 104 -14.29 -10.78 8.25
C THR A 104 -15.29 -10.33 9.30
N GLY A 105 -16.13 -9.30 9.02
CA GLY A 105 -17.14 -8.85 9.97
C GLY A 105 -17.15 -7.34 10.22
N LYS A 106 -17.01 -6.89 11.47
CA LYS A 106 -17.01 -5.45 11.81
C LYS A 106 -15.77 -4.74 11.24
N PRO A 107 -15.94 -3.55 10.63
CA PRO A 107 -14.82 -2.77 10.10
C PRO A 107 -13.93 -2.25 11.24
N THR A 108 -12.65 -2.00 10.95
CA THR A 108 -11.81 -1.22 11.86
C THR A 108 -12.18 0.26 11.71
N VAL A 109 -12.67 0.87 12.79
CA VAL A 109 -13.03 2.30 12.82
C VAL A 109 -11.84 3.10 13.29
N VAL A 110 -11.54 4.19 12.61
CA VAL A 110 -10.48 5.14 12.95
C VAL A 110 -11.05 6.56 13.05
N GLY A 111 -10.73 7.24 14.12
CA GLY A 111 -11.09 8.64 14.35
C GLY A 111 -9.89 9.55 14.12
N TYR A 112 -10.17 10.79 13.76
CA TYR A 112 -9.18 11.84 13.57
C TYR A 112 -9.63 13.13 14.26
N THR A 113 -8.74 13.73 15.06
CA THR A 113 -8.87 15.10 15.52
C THR A 113 -8.52 16.07 14.40
N ARG A 114 -8.65 17.38 14.65
CA ARG A 114 -8.19 18.40 13.71
C ARG A 114 -6.67 18.29 13.49
N ASN A 115 -5.92 18.11 14.56
CA ASN A 115 -4.47 17.97 14.53
C ASN A 115 -4.04 16.68 13.79
N ASP A 116 -4.73 15.56 14.04
CA ASP A 116 -4.47 14.31 13.30
C ASP A 116 -4.62 14.50 11.78
N LEU A 117 -5.66 15.26 11.36
CA LEU A 117 -5.85 15.56 9.94
C LEU A 117 -4.73 16.44 9.38
N ASP A 118 -4.27 17.43 10.12
CA ASP A 118 -3.19 18.33 9.68
C ASP A 118 -1.87 17.56 9.52
N ILE A 119 -1.53 16.69 10.47
CA ILE A 119 -0.38 15.80 10.39
C ILE A 119 -0.49 14.88 9.17
N TRP A 120 -1.62 14.22 9.02
CA TRP A 120 -1.85 13.31 7.90
C TRP A 120 -1.71 14.00 6.55
N LEU A 121 -2.38 15.14 6.35
CA LEU A 121 -2.31 15.87 5.09
C LEU A 121 -0.91 16.42 4.80
N ASN A 122 -0.12 16.79 5.82
CA ASN A 122 1.30 17.14 5.65
C ASN A 122 2.11 15.96 5.14
N ASN A 123 1.93 14.78 5.73
CA ASN A 123 2.64 13.57 5.30
C ASN A 123 2.30 13.18 3.87
N VAL A 124 1.03 13.28 3.49
CA VAL A 124 0.59 13.01 2.11
C VAL A 124 1.13 14.05 1.14
N ALA A 125 1.15 15.34 1.51
CA ALA A 125 1.74 16.40 0.71
C ALA A 125 3.23 16.15 0.42
N ARG A 126 4.00 15.73 1.44
CA ARG A 126 5.41 15.31 1.26
C ARG A 126 5.54 14.18 0.25
N ILE A 127 4.72 13.13 0.37
CA ILE A 127 4.73 11.99 -0.55
C ILE A 127 4.40 12.43 -1.97
N ALA A 128 3.40 13.28 -2.16
CA ALA A 128 3.05 13.81 -3.46
C ALA A 128 4.21 14.60 -4.09
N CYS A 129 4.86 15.49 -3.31
CA CYS A 129 6.05 16.22 -3.75
C CYS A 129 7.25 15.30 -4.03
N MET A 130 7.46 14.24 -3.23
CA MET A 130 8.49 13.23 -3.53
C MET A 130 8.26 12.55 -4.87
N GLY A 131 7.01 12.26 -5.20
CA GLY A 131 6.59 11.71 -6.50
C GLY A 131 6.63 12.71 -7.65
N GLY A 132 7.00 13.99 -7.40
CA GLY A 132 7.14 15.03 -8.41
C GLY A 132 5.90 15.89 -8.62
N ALA A 133 4.89 15.82 -7.75
CA ALA A 133 3.72 16.70 -7.80
C ALA A 133 4.08 18.14 -7.39
N THR A 134 3.41 19.10 -8.02
CA THR A 134 3.59 20.54 -7.82
C THR A 134 2.25 21.27 -7.74
N GLU A 135 2.27 22.55 -7.42
CA GLU A 135 1.10 23.44 -7.43
C GLU A 135 0.50 23.67 -8.82
N GLU A 136 1.24 23.35 -9.89
CA GLU A 136 0.78 23.52 -11.28
C GLU A 136 -0.03 22.31 -11.77
N ASP A 137 -0.10 21.24 -10.98
CA ASP A 137 -0.77 20.02 -11.38
C ASP A 137 -2.29 20.10 -11.32
N VAL A 138 -2.92 19.45 -12.28
CA VAL A 138 -4.34 19.09 -12.25
C VAL A 138 -4.42 17.59 -11.95
N ALA A 139 -4.85 17.26 -10.74
CA ALA A 139 -4.88 15.90 -10.23
C ALA A 139 -6.28 15.29 -10.31
N GLN A 140 -6.41 14.16 -10.98
CA GLN A 140 -7.65 13.39 -11.02
C GLN A 140 -7.61 12.25 -10.01
N ILE A 141 -8.53 12.26 -9.03
CA ILE A 141 -8.63 11.22 -8.00
C ILE A 141 -9.61 10.14 -8.47
N ALA A 142 -9.07 9.03 -8.93
CA ALA A 142 -9.80 7.85 -9.38
C ALA A 142 -9.87 6.75 -8.29
N PHE A 143 -9.80 7.13 -7.03
CA PHE A 143 -10.06 6.32 -5.84
C PHE A 143 -11.48 6.52 -5.33
N GLY A 144 -12.08 5.48 -4.75
CA GLY A 144 -13.38 5.58 -4.09
C GLY A 144 -13.34 6.49 -2.87
N TYR A 145 -14.18 7.53 -2.86
CA TYR A 145 -14.50 8.29 -1.66
C TYR A 145 -15.47 7.49 -0.79
N GLY A 146 -15.49 7.75 0.49
CA GLY A 146 -16.33 7.03 1.45
C GLY A 146 -15.59 6.88 2.76
N THR A 147 -15.72 5.71 3.40
CA THR A 147 -15.03 5.47 4.68
C THR A 147 -13.54 5.17 4.51
N PHE A 148 -13.06 4.86 3.31
CA PHE A 148 -11.64 4.65 3.05
C PHE A 148 -10.82 5.93 3.17
N THR A 149 -9.57 5.79 3.58
CA THR A 149 -8.64 6.91 3.75
C THR A 149 -7.99 7.36 2.45
N GLY A 150 -7.83 6.46 1.46
CA GLY A 150 -7.02 6.71 0.27
C GLY A 150 -7.37 7.97 -0.50
N ALA A 151 -8.63 8.09 -0.94
CA ALA A 151 -9.06 9.24 -1.74
C ALA A 151 -8.94 10.55 -0.97
N LEU A 152 -9.50 10.64 0.25
CA LEU A 152 -9.51 11.88 1.03
C LEU A 152 -8.12 12.31 1.50
N GLY A 153 -7.22 11.35 1.75
CA GLY A 153 -5.82 11.66 2.09
C GLY A 153 -5.09 12.29 0.92
N LEU A 154 -5.11 11.63 -0.25
CA LEU A 154 -4.43 12.13 -1.44
C LEU A 154 -5.05 13.42 -1.96
N HIS A 155 -6.37 13.55 -1.92
CA HIS A 155 -7.08 14.79 -2.21
C HIS A 155 -6.54 15.95 -1.35
N GLY A 156 -6.62 15.82 -0.01
CA GLY A 156 -6.22 16.90 0.86
C GLY A 156 -4.73 17.19 0.87
N GLY A 157 -3.88 16.19 0.65
CA GLY A 157 -2.43 16.39 0.48
C GLY A 157 -2.10 17.16 -0.80
N LEU A 158 -2.77 16.86 -1.92
CA LEU A 158 -2.62 17.57 -3.19
C LEU A 158 -3.16 19.01 -3.13
N GLU A 159 -4.33 19.24 -2.51
CA GLU A 159 -4.81 20.60 -2.25
C GLU A 159 -3.83 21.40 -1.38
N LYS A 160 -3.18 20.75 -0.41
CA LYS A 160 -2.22 21.40 0.49
C LYS A 160 -0.97 21.89 -0.23
N ILE A 161 -0.53 21.21 -1.28
CA ILE A 161 0.58 21.71 -2.14
C ILE A 161 0.15 22.75 -3.14
N GLY A 162 -1.15 23.00 -3.29
CA GLY A 162 -1.70 23.99 -4.22
C GLY A 162 -2.16 23.43 -5.56
N ALA A 163 -2.11 22.10 -5.76
CA ALA A 163 -2.60 21.46 -6.98
C ALA A 163 -4.13 21.54 -7.08
N SER A 164 -4.64 21.62 -8.32
CA SER A 164 -6.08 21.52 -8.56
C SER A 164 -6.54 20.08 -8.50
N VAL A 165 -7.61 19.79 -7.76
CA VAL A 165 -8.08 18.40 -7.58
C VAL A 165 -9.45 18.17 -8.20
N ILE A 166 -9.56 17.12 -9.02
CA ILE A 166 -10.82 16.62 -9.60
C ILE A 166 -11.24 15.36 -8.82
N PRO A 167 -12.26 15.42 -7.95
CA PRO A 167 -12.68 14.32 -7.10
C PRO A 167 -13.64 13.37 -7.81
N MET A 168 -13.11 12.62 -8.81
CA MET A 168 -13.91 11.74 -9.67
C MET A 168 -14.50 10.54 -8.95
N SER A 169 -13.85 10.03 -7.90
CA SER A 169 -14.12 8.74 -7.29
C SER A 169 -13.76 7.56 -8.21
N SER A 170 -13.99 6.32 -7.76
CA SER A 170 -13.77 5.12 -8.57
C SER A 170 -14.91 4.89 -9.56
N GLY A 171 -14.64 4.13 -10.64
CA GLY A 171 -15.62 3.76 -11.64
C GLY A 171 -15.93 4.82 -12.69
N ASN A 172 -16.97 4.56 -13.49
CA ASN A 172 -17.38 5.41 -14.59
C ASN A 172 -16.24 5.76 -15.58
N THR A 173 -15.58 4.73 -16.10
CA THR A 173 -14.42 4.82 -17.00
C THR A 173 -14.60 5.82 -18.13
N ASN A 174 -15.81 5.92 -18.72
CA ASN A 174 -16.09 6.89 -19.77
C ASN A 174 -15.91 8.35 -19.30
N LYS A 175 -16.41 8.65 -18.12
CA LYS A 175 -16.30 9.98 -17.53
C LYS A 175 -14.87 10.27 -17.08
N GLN A 176 -14.17 9.27 -16.55
CA GLN A 176 -12.75 9.37 -16.21
C GLN A 176 -11.94 9.82 -17.44
N ILE A 177 -12.11 9.15 -18.58
CA ILE A 177 -11.41 9.45 -19.82
C ILE A 177 -11.78 10.83 -20.35
N MET A 178 -13.06 11.20 -20.32
CA MET A 178 -13.50 12.53 -20.72
C MET A 178 -12.77 13.63 -19.92
N PHE A 179 -12.68 13.48 -18.59
CA PHE A 179 -11.99 14.48 -17.76
C PHE A 179 -10.48 14.49 -17.97
N LEU A 180 -9.85 13.34 -18.19
CA LEU A 180 -8.42 13.29 -18.57
C LEU A 180 -8.12 14.14 -19.81
N GLN A 181 -9.02 14.13 -20.78
CA GLN A 181 -8.88 14.90 -22.03
C GLN A 181 -9.25 16.38 -21.84
N ASP A 182 -10.44 16.64 -21.29
CA ASP A 182 -11.03 18.00 -21.32
C ASP A 182 -10.40 18.93 -20.29
N MET A 183 -9.98 18.40 -19.12
CA MET A 183 -9.45 19.21 -18.02
C MET A 183 -7.92 19.33 -18.02
N GLY A 184 -7.25 18.72 -19.00
CA GLY A 184 -5.80 18.78 -19.08
C GLY A 184 -5.09 18.18 -17.86
N VAL A 185 -5.61 17.05 -17.36
CA VAL A 185 -5.08 16.35 -16.20
C VAL A 185 -3.61 15.99 -16.39
N THR A 186 -2.79 16.31 -15.40
CA THR A 186 -1.34 16.06 -15.38
C THR A 186 -0.94 14.97 -14.41
N LEU A 187 -1.80 14.67 -13.41
CA LEU A 187 -1.55 13.72 -12.34
C LEU A 187 -2.75 12.80 -12.14
N LEU A 188 -2.52 11.49 -12.19
CA LEU A 188 -3.54 10.46 -11.92
C LEU A 188 -3.30 9.82 -10.55
N VAL A 189 -4.34 9.79 -9.72
CA VAL A 189 -4.37 9.05 -8.45
C VAL A 189 -5.30 7.86 -8.60
N ALA A 190 -4.77 6.65 -8.53
CA ALA A 190 -5.54 5.42 -8.73
C ALA A 190 -4.89 4.22 -8.03
N THR A 191 -5.57 3.07 -8.04
CA THR A 191 -4.87 1.80 -7.86
C THR A 191 -4.08 1.46 -9.12
N PRO A 192 -2.94 0.74 -9.04
CA PRO A 192 -2.19 0.31 -10.22
C PRO A 192 -3.07 -0.42 -11.25
N SER A 193 -3.88 -1.39 -10.81
CA SER A 193 -4.77 -2.15 -11.69
C SER A 193 -5.76 -1.26 -12.44
N TYR A 194 -6.33 -0.25 -11.77
CA TYR A 194 -7.28 0.65 -12.41
C TYR A 194 -6.62 1.63 -13.38
N ALA A 195 -5.41 2.08 -13.07
CA ALA A 195 -4.62 2.91 -13.98
C ALA A 195 -4.26 2.16 -15.27
N LEU A 196 -3.87 0.88 -15.20
CA LEU A 196 -3.68 0.03 -16.37
C LEU A 196 -4.96 -0.07 -17.19
N HIS A 197 -6.08 -0.39 -16.54
CA HIS A 197 -7.38 -0.48 -17.22
C HIS A 197 -7.78 0.83 -17.93
N LEU A 198 -7.56 1.99 -17.32
CA LEU A 198 -7.83 3.28 -17.94
C LEU A 198 -6.96 3.50 -19.18
N GLY A 199 -5.68 3.15 -19.10
CA GLY A 199 -4.75 3.31 -20.20
C GLY A 199 -5.05 2.35 -21.37
N GLU A 200 -5.40 1.09 -21.09
CA GLU A 200 -5.87 0.13 -22.10
C GLU A 200 -7.14 0.66 -22.82
N GLU A 201 -8.09 1.18 -22.06
CA GLU A 201 -9.32 1.73 -22.60
C GLU A 201 -9.11 2.98 -23.46
N LEU A 202 -8.15 3.86 -23.09
CA LEU A 202 -7.71 4.99 -23.91
C LEU A 202 -7.17 4.48 -25.25
N ARG A 203 -6.23 3.53 -25.23
CA ARG A 203 -5.64 2.98 -26.46
C ARG A 203 -6.66 2.26 -27.32
N ARG A 204 -7.62 1.54 -26.74
CA ARG A 204 -8.74 0.90 -27.45
C ARG A 204 -9.59 1.93 -28.21
N ARG A 205 -9.69 3.16 -27.72
CA ARG A 205 -10.38 4.30 -28.37
C ARG A 205 -9.50 5.04 -29.36
N GLY A 206 -8.28 4.59 -29.61
CA GLY A 206 -7.34 5.26 -30.50
C GLY A 206 -6.68 6.51 -29.89
N ILE A 207 -6.75 6.69 -28.56
CA ILE A 207 -6.12 7.78 -27.83
C ILE A 207 -4.76 7.28 -27.33
N ASP A 208 -3.68 7.94 -27.71
CA ASP A 208 -2.33 7.69 -27.21
C ASP A 208 -2.07 8.58 -25.97
N PRO A 209 -2.05 8.01 -24.73
CA PRO A 209 -1.87 8.83 -23.54
C PRO A 209 -0.62 9.70 -23.55
N SER A 210 0.46 9.23 -24.17
CA SER A 210 1.74 9.95 -24.22
C SER A 210 1.74 11.14 -25.17
N LYS A 211 0.80 11.21 -26.11
CA LYS A 211 0.72 12.26 -27.13
C LYS A 211 -0.51 13.14 -26.98
N ASP A 212 -1.64 12.50 -26.63
CA ASP A 212 -2.95 13.14 -26.68
C ASP A 212 -3.39 13.69 -25.32
N LEU A 213 -2.68 13.32 -24.23
CA LEU A 213 -2.94 13.78 -22.86
C LEU A 213 -1.75 14.57 -22.30
N LYS A 214 -2.00 15.32 -21.23
CA LYS A 214 -0.96 16.06 -20.49
C LYS A 214 -0.45 15.29 -19.28
N ILE A 215 -0.87 14.03 -19.14
CA ILE A 215 -0.54 13.20 -17.98
C ILE A 215 0.97 12.95 -17.87
N ARG A 216 1.55 13.16 -16.69
CA ARG A 216 2.97 13.00 -16.45
C ARG A 216 3.30 12.18 -15.20
N ILE A 217 2.37 12.12 -14.21
CA ILE A 217 2.57 11.43 -12.93
C ILE A 217 1.39 10.54 -12.62
N GLY A 218 1.69 9.34 -12.10
CA GLY A 218 0.79 8.48 -11.37
C GLY A 218 1.20 8.38 -9.90
N LEU A 219 0.30 8.69 -8.98
CA LEU A 219 0.44 8.41 -7.56
C LEU A 219 -0.45 7.22 -7.21
N PHE A 220 0.16 6.04 -7.08
CA PHE A 220 -0.55 4.79 -6.94
C PHE A 220 -0.45 4.23 -5.52
N GLY A 221 -1.48 3.52 -5.09
CA GLY A 221 -1.51 2.88 -3.77
C GLY A 221 -2.72 1.96 -3.60
N GLY A 222 -2.87 1.39 -2.41
CA GLY A 222 -3.93 0.42 -2.10
C GLY A 222 -3.68 -0.98 -2.63
N GLU A 223 -2.77 -1.14 -3.59
CA GLU A 223 -2.25 -2.40 -4.13
C GLU A 223 -0.73 -2.28 -4.27
N GLY A 224 -0.01 -3.40 -4.19
CA GLY A 224 1.39 -3.45 -4.57
C GLY A 224 1.54 -3.25 -6.08
N MET A 225 2.67 -2.68 -6.50
CA MET A 225 3.05 -2.56 -7.90
C MET A 225 4.43 -3.20 -8.08
N THR A 226 4.48 -4.30 -8.83
CA THR A 226 5.72 -4.99 -9.17
C THR A 226 6.46 -4.25 -10.27
N GLU A 227 7.78 -4.52 -10.43
CA GLU A 227 8.53 -3.90 -11.54
C GLU A 227 7.96 -4.26 -12.92
N PRO A 228 7.55 -5.52 -13.21
CA PRO A 228 6.87 -5.83 -14.47
C PRO A 228 5.57 -5.04 -14.68
N MET A 229 4.81 -4.76 -13.60
CA MET A 229 3.62 -3.92 -13.69
C MET A 229 3.99 -2.45 -13.99
N ARG A 230 5.10 -1.96 -13.46
CA ARG A 230 5.64 -0.62 -13.77
C ARG A 230 6.06 -0.52 -15.24
N GLU A 231 6.73 -1.56 -15.77
CA GLU A 231 7.06 -1.65 -17.19
C GLU A 231 5.79 -1.62 -18.07
N GLU A 232 4.73 -2.32 -17.66
CA GLU A 232 3.45 -2.30 -18.34
C GLU A 232 2.79 -0.90 -18.27
N MET A 233 2.89 -0.19 -17.13
CA MET A 233 2.46 1.20 -17.03
C MET A 233 3.18 2.09 -18.04
N HIS A 234 4.50 1.97 -18.19
CA HIS A 234 5.26 2.74 -19.18
C HIS A 234 4.86 2.40 -20.61
N ARG A 235 4.60 1.11 -20.90
CA ARG A 235 4.11 0.68 -22.23
C ARG A 235 2.76 1.32 -22.57
N VAL A 236 1.87 1.45 -21.59
CA VAL A 236 0.51 1.96 -21.76
C VAL A 236 0.48 3.49 -21.76
N TRP A 237 1.11 4.13 -20.77
CA TRP A 237 1.04 5.59 -20.57
C TRP A 237 2.18 6.37 -21.22
N GLY A 238 3.27 5.70 -21.60
CA GLY A 238 4.48 6.29 -22.19
C GLY A 238 5.67 6.29 -21.24
N GLU A 239 6.88 6.26 -21.82
CA GLU A 239 8.15 6.13 -21.07
C GLU A 239 8.42 7.29 -20.08
N GLN A 240 7.89 8.49 -20.33
CA GLN A 240 8.05 9.65 -19.45
C GLN A 240 7.03 9.71 -18.31
N PHE A 241 6.10 8.78 -18.25
CA PHE A 241 5.11 8.73 -17.18
C PHE A 241 5.75 8.23 -15.87
N VAL A 242 5.84 9.11 -14.87
CA VAL A 242 6.43 8.79 -13.56
C VAL A 242 5.42 8.03 -12.71
N CYS A 243 5.63 6.73 -12.53
CA CYS A 243 4.75 5.86 -11.74
C CYS A 243 5.30 5.70 -10.32
N THR A 244 4.75 6.39 -9.34
CA THR A 244 5.16 6.24 -7.94
C THR A 244 4.13 5.52 -7.11
N GLN A 245 4.60 4.80 -6.10
CA GLN A 245 3.78 4.16 -5.10
C GLN A 245 3.75 4.96 -3.81
N ASN A 246 2.64 4.84 -3.09
CA ASN A 246 2.53 5.27 -1.70
C ASN A 246 1.93 4.15 -0.86
N TYR A 247 2.36 4.10 0.39
CA TYR A 247 1.92 3.10 1.35
C TYR A 247 1.27 3.74 2.57
N GLY A 248 0.28 3.05 3.10
CA GLY A 248 -0.37 3.35 4.34
C GLY A 248 -1.61 2.50 4.56
N MET A 249 -2.13 2.57 5.77
CA MET A 249 -3.31 1.85 6.23
C MET A 249 -4.22 2.80 6.99
N SER A 250 -5.52 2.53 7.00
CA SER A 250 -6.48 3.37 7.73
C SER A 250 -6.09 3.56 9.19
N GLU A 251 -5.60 2.52 9.82
CA GLU A 251 -5.13 2.50 11.20
C GLU A 251 -3.95 3.44 11.44
N LEU A 252 -3.05 3.57 10.48
CA LEU A 252 -1.81 4.33 10.59
C LEU A 252 -1.89 5.78 10.11
N CYS A 253 -2.92 6.24 9.53
CA CYS A 253 -3.21 7.52 8.87
C CYS A 253 -3.46 7.39 7.35
N GLY A 254 -3.84 6.21 6.84
CA GLY A 254 -4.08 6.01 5.41
C GLY A 254 -2.82 6.19 4.56
N PRO A 255 -2.89 6.68 3.33
CA PRO A 255 -1.71 7.11 2.58
C PRO A 255 -1.01 8.20 3.39
N GLY A 256 0.32 8.14 3.49
CA GLY A 256 1.06 9.11 4.29
C GLY A 256 2.14 8.49 5.17
N VAL A 257 2.21 7.15 5.26
CA VAL A 257 3.29 6.47 5.99
C VAL A 257 4.57 6.52 5.19
N SER A 258 4.53 6.11 3.92
CA SER A 258 5.69 6.15 3.04
C SER A 258 5.30 6.36 1.57
N GLY A 259 6.26 6.81 0.76
CA GLY A 259 6.08 6.98 -0.67
C GLY A 259 7.38 7.00 -1.46
N GLU A 260 7.30 6.64 -2.73
CA GLU A 260 8.44 6.69 -3.64
C GLU A 260 8.76 8.12 -4.06
N CYS A 261 10.04 8.40 -4.16
CA CYS A 261 10.52 9.57 -4.90
C CYS A 261 10.70 9.23 -6.39
N THR A 262 11.01 10.23 -7.20
CA THR A 262 11.24 10.08 -8.65
C THR A 262 12.42 9.17 -9.02
N GLN A 263 13.23 8.72 -8.05
CA GLN A 263 14.29 7.73 -8.28
C GLN A 263 13.79 6.29 -8.25
N LEU A 264 12.54 6.04 -7.84
CA LEU A 264 11.84 4.75 -7.86
C LEU A 264 12.62 3.59 -7.21
N CYS A 265 13.32 3.88 -6.10
CA CYS A 265 14.18 2.90 -5.43
C CYS A 265 13.73 2.63 -3.98
N GLY A 266 12.45 2.33 -3.80
CA GLY A 266 11.79 2.13 -2.53
C GLY A 266 11.09 3.38 -1.99
N MET A 267 10.21 3.16 -1.01
CA MET A 267 9.33 4.19 -0.45
C MET A 267 9.96 4.82 0.80
N HIS A 268 10.23 6.11 0.77
CA HIS A 268 10.70 6.89 1.93
C HIS A 268 9.64 6.93 3.00
N ILE A 269 10.01 6.61 4.23
CA ILE A 269 9.12 6.67 5.40
C ILE A 269 9.16 8.09 5.99
N ASN A 270 8.01 8.62 6.38
CA ASN A 270 7.91 9.87 7.14
C ASN A 270 8.32 9.61 8.60
N GLU A 271 9.63 9.42 8.84
CA GLU A 271 10.20 8.94 10.10
C GLU A 271 10.00 9.89 11.29
N ASP A 272 9.71 11.15 11.06
CA ASP A 272 9.33 12.11 12.11
C ASP A 272 7.93 11.85 12.71
N TRP A 273 7.12 11.00 12.04
CA TRP A 273 5.78 10.60 12.47
C TRP A 273 5.59 9.08 12.62
N PHE A 274 6.54 8.29 12.10
CA PHE A 274 6.45 6.84 12.16
C PHE A 274 7.80 6.22 12.52
N ILE A 275 7.80 5.26 13.44
CA ILE A 275 8.95 4.39 13.67
C ILE A 275 8.63 3.02 13.08
N PRO A 276 9.35 2.59 12.03
CA PRO A 276 9.23 1.25 11.48
C PRO A 276 10.14 0.27 12.20
N GLU A 277 9.67 -0.97 12.37
CA GLU A 277 10.45 -2.14 12.75
C GLU A 277 10.20 -3.25 11.74
N ILE A 278 11.16 -4.14 11.53
CA ILE A 278 10.94 -5.41 10.82
C ILE A 278 11.09 -6.52 11.83
N ILE A 279 10.11 -7.43 11.86
CA ILE A 279 10.12 -8.59 12.77
C ILE A 279 10.03 -9.90 11.99
N ASP A 280 10.52 -10.95 12.58
CA ASP A 280 10.18 -12.31 12.18
C ASP A 280 8.70 -12.57 12.57
N PRO A 281 7.83 -12.95 11.63
CA PRO A 281 6.40 -13.10 11.91
C PRO A 281 6.06 -14.27 12.88
N GLU A 282 6.98 -15.26 13.00
CA GLU A 282 6.78 -16.45 13.85
C GLU A 282 7.36 -16.26 15.26
N THR A 283 8.60 -15.74 15.35
CA THR A 283 9.29 -15.54 16.63
C THR A 283 8.99 -14.20 17.29
N GLU A 284 8.45 -13.23 16.50
CA GLU A 284 8.20 -11.84 16.90
C GLU A 284 9.46 -11.05 17.28
N GLU A 285 10.64 -11.60 16.97
CA GLU A 285 11.91 -10.93 17.21
C GLU A 285 12.18 -9.85 16.14
N VAL A 286 12.72 -8.71 16.58
CA VAL A 286 13.14 -7.63 15.66
C VAL A 286 14.35 -8.09 14.87
N LEU A 287 14.25 -8.04 13.55
CA LEU A 287 15.29 -8.45 12.62
C LEU A 287 16.34 -7.35 12.41
N PRO A 288 17.58 -7.71 12.10
CA PRO A 288 18.61 -6.76 11.72
C PRO A 288 18.23 -5.92 10.50
N PRO A 289 18.78 -4.68 10.37
CA PRO A 289 18.58 -3.85 9.21
C PRO A 289 18.90 -4.57 7.89
N GLY A 290 18.02 -4.43 6.89
CA GLY A 290 18.17 -5.05 5.57
C GLY A 290 17.60 -6.47 5.47
N GLU A 291 17.26 -7.13 6.56
CA GLU A 291 16.54 -8.40 6.52
C GLU A 291 15.06 -8.20 6.21
N ARG A 292 14.46 -9.21 5.61
CA ARG A 292 13.05 -9.20 5.18
C ARG A 292 12.16 -9.87 6.23
N GLY A 293 11.08 -9.19 6.61
CA GLY A 293 10.13 -9.69 7.60
C GLY A 293 8.83 -8.90 7.56
N GLU A 294 8.03 -9.04 8.62
CA GLU A 294 6.79 -8.29 8.78
C GLU A 294 7.06 -6.86 9.25
N LEU A 295 6.46 -5.90 8.57
CA LEU A 295 6.51 -4.50 8.98
C LEU A 295 5.64 -4.26 10.21
N VAL A 296 6.26 -3.66 11.22
CA VAL A 296 5.61 -3.14 12.42
C VAL A 296 5.78 -1.63 12.44
N VAL A 297 4.71 -0.89 12.76
CA VAL A 297 4.76 0.58 12.74
C VAL A 297 4.24 1.16 14.05
N THR A 298 4.98 2.10 14.60
CA THR A 298 4.55 2.96 15.71
C THR A 298 4.23 4.36 15.18
N CYS A 299 3.00 4.85 15.46
CA CYS A 299 2.59 6.21 15.12
C CYS A 299 2.98 7.19 16.23
N LEU A 300 3.63 8.28 15.88
CA LEU A 300 4.05 9.32 16.81
C LEU A 300 3.10 10.52 16.79
N GLY A 301 2.56 10.88 17.96
CA GLY A 301 1.75 12.10 18.13
C GLY A 301 0.33 12.03 17.56
N LYS A 302 -0.20 10.86 17.19
CA LYS A 302 -1.59 10.68 16.81
C LYS A 302 -2.48 10.76 18.05
N GLU A 303 -3.49 11.66 18.04
CA GLU A 303 -4.30 11.98 19.22
C GLU A 303 -5.50 11.05 19.37
N ALA A 304 -6.32 10.91 18.31
CA ALA A 304 -7.60 10.20 18.44
C ALA A 304 -7.43 8.69 18.64
N LEU A 305 -6.57 8.08 17.84
CA LEU A 305 -6.29 6.65 17.85
C LEU A 305 -4.77 6.45 17.82
N PRO A 306 -4.08 6.68 18.95
CA PRO A 306 -2.64 6.45 19.03
C PRO A 306 -2.35 4.96 18.94
N ILE A 307 -1.25 4.60 18.26
CA ILE A 307 -0.90 3.20 17.98
C ILE A 307 0.60 3.01 18.20
N VAL A 308 0.94 1.98 18.96
CA VAL A 308 2.33 1.52 19.12
C VAL A 308 2.48 0.09 18.63
N ARG A 309 3.61 -0.19 17.98
CA ARG A 309 4.02 -1.51 17.51
C ARG A 309 2.90 -2.29 16.80
N TYR A 310 2.24 -1.65 15.84
CA TYR A 310 1.17 -2.28 15.08
C TYR A 310 1.73 -3.26 14.06
N ARG A 311 1.36 -4.53 14.20
CA ARG A 311 1.66 -5.57 13.22
C ARG A 311 0.78 -5.38 11.99
N THR A 312 1.40 -4.98 10.88
CA THR A 312 0.66 -4.66 9.65
C THR A 312 0.26 -5.89 8.85
N GLY A 313 0.95 -6.99 9.03
CA GLY A 313 0.89 -8.17 8.18
C GLY A 313 1.61 -8.01 6.85
N ASP A 314 2.19 -6.85 6.54
CA ASP A 314 2.84 -6.56 5.27
C ASP A 314 4.32 -6.96 5.31
N MET A 315 4.77 -7.73 4.30
CA MET A 315 6.14 -8.25 4.23
C MET A 315 7.02 -7.32 3.38
N THR A 316 8.07 -6.78 4.01
CA THR A 316 9.04 -5.88 3.37
C THR A 316 10.40 -5.96 4.04
N ARG A 317 11.32 -5.06 3.70
CA ARG A 317 12.56 -4.77 4.43
C ARG A 317 12.84 -3.27 4.45
N LEU A 318 13.60 -2.83 5.43
CA LEU A 318 14.05 -1.44 5.54
C LEU A 318 15.43 -1.27 4.90
N MET A 319 15.61 -0.17 4.20
CA MET A 319 16.83 0.22 3.49
C MET A 319 17.30 1.56 4.05
N TYR A 320 18.52 1.57 4.59
CA TYR A 320 19.12 2.76 5.21
C TYR A 320 20.20 3.40 4.33
N GLU A 321 20.52 2.82 3.17
CA GLU A 321 21.49 3.38 2.24
C GLU A 321 20.97 4.72 1.67
N PRO A 322 21.87 5.66 1.35
CA PRO A 322 21.50 6.95 0.77
C PRO A 322 20.68 6.80 -0.52
N CYS A 323 19.60 7.56 -0.63
CA CYS A 323 18.87 7.66 -1.89
C CYS A 323 19.53 8.73 -2.79
N LYS A 324 19.54 8.48 -4.09
CA LYS A 324 20.01 9.45 -5.10
C LYS A 324 19.20 10.76 -5.10
N CYS A 325 18.00 10.77 -4.54
CA CYS A 325 17.19 11.98 -4.39
C CYS A 325 17.72 12.95 -3.31
N GLY A 326 18.72 12.54 -2.50
CA GLY A 326 19.33 13.31 -1.43
C GLY A 326 18.65 13.21 -0.07
N ARG A 327 17.50 12.55 0.05
CA ARG A 327 16.81 12.34 1.34
C ARG A 327 17.53 11.32 2.21
N THR A 328 17.50 11.56 3.51
CA THR A 328 18.20 10.75 4.54
C THR A 328 17.27 9.78 5.26
N THR A 329 15.95 9.92 5.08
CA THR A 329 14.96 9.01 5.67
C THR A 329 15.14 7.59 5.15
N CYS A 330 14.90 6.60 6.02
CA CYS A 330 14.91 5.20 5.60
C CYS A 330 13.80 4.95 4.57
N ARG A 331 14.01 3.93 3.77
CA ARG A 331 13.04 3.49 2.76
C ARG A 331 12.62 2.08 3.07
N MET A 332 11.35 1.79 2.79
CA MET A 332 10.89 0.41 2.72
C MET A 332 10.91 -0.06 1.26
N GLU A 333 11.24 -1.32 1.05
CA GLU A 333 11.14 -1.96 -0.25
C GLU A 333 9.65 -2.14 -0.63
N ASN A 334 9.37 -2.36 -1.92
CA ASN A 334 8.02 -2.72 -2.34
C ASN A 334 7.56 -3.98 -1.60
N LEU A 335 6.27 -4.01 -1.24
CA LEU A 335 5.72 -5.14 -0.51
C LEU A 335 5.88 -6.43 -1.32
N SER A 336 6.45 -7.45 -0.71
CA SER A 336 6.53 -8.78 -1.32
C SER A 336 5.23 -9.59 -1.16
N GLY A 337 4.30 -9.10 -0.35
CA GLY A 337 2.99 -9.68 -0.07
C GLY A 337 2.53 -9.37 1.33
N ARG A 338 1.40 -9.95 1.70
CA ARG A 338 0.88 -9.90 3.07
C ARG A 338 0.98 -11.27 3.71
N ALA A 339 1.32 -11.34 4.98
CA ALA A 339 1.36 -12.59 5.72
C ALA A 339 -0.03 -13.27 5.75
N ASP A 340 -1.11 -12.47 5.80
CA ASP A 340 -2.50 -12.96 5.79
C ASP A 340 -3.04 -13.28 4.37
N ASP A 341 -2.41 -12.80 3.30
CA ASP A 341 -2.71 -13.15 1.90
C ASP A 341 -1.84 -14.31 1.39
N MET A 342 -0.90 -14.77 2.21
CA MET A 342 -0.05 -15.91 1.88
C MET A 342 -0.89 -17.18 1.75
N LEU A 343 -0.74 -17.83 0.62
CA LEU A 343 -1.39 -19.11 0.32
C LEU A 343 -0.43 -20.25 0.67
N VAL A 344 -0.79 -21.04 1.65
CA VAL A 344 -0.06 -22.29 1.93
C VAL A 344 -0.64 -23.37 1.04
N ILE A 345 0.10 -23.80 0.02
CA ILE A 345 -0.30 -24.80 -0.96
C ILE A 345 0.64 -26.00 -0.87
N ARG A 346 0.17 -27.12 -0.36
CA ARG A 346 0.98 -28.37 -0.16
C ARG A 346 2.28 -28.12 0.63
N GLY A 347 2.21 -27.25 1.65
CA GLY A 347 3.36 -26.89 2.48
C GLY A 347 4.31 -25.84 1.86
N VAL A 348 3.95 -25.25 0.71
CA VAL A 348 4.70 -24.16 0.09
C VAL A 348 3.97 -22.84 0.32
N ASN A 349 4.70 -21.85 0.79
CA ASN A 349 4.20 -20.48 0.98
C ASN A 349 4.26 -19.75 -0.38
N VAL A 350 3.10 -19.30 -0.85
CA VAL A 350 2.94 -18.62 -2.15
C VAL A 350 2.29 -17.25 -1.93
N PHE A 351 2.93 -16.21 -2.43
CA PHE A 351 2.33 -14.89 -2.49
C PHE A 351 1.78 -14.59 -3.89
N PRO A 352 0.58 -14.02 -4.01
CA PRO A 352 0.01 -13.65 -5.32
C PRO A 352 0.91 -12.75 -6.17
N THR A 353 1.71 -11.90 -5.54
CA THR A 353 2.71 -11.03 -6.19
C THR A 353 3.80 -11.81 -6.93
N GLN A 354 4.22 -12.97 -6.40
CA GLN A 354 5.19 -13.84 -7.07
C GLN A 354 4.64 -14.45 -8.37
N ILE A 355 3.33 -14.73 -8.38
CA ILE A 355 2.62 -15.18 -9.58
C ILE A 355 2.58 -14.06 -10.62
N GLU A 356 2.21 -12.85 -10.19
CA GLU A 356 2.15 -11.67 -11.05
C GLU A 356 3.51 -11.37 -11.72
N GLU A 357 4.59 -11.40 -10.95
CA GLU A 357 5.95 -11.18 -11.46
C GLU A 357 6.34 -12.15 -12.57
N VAL A 358 5.85 -13.39 -12.51
CA VAL A 358 6.11 -14.39 -13.56
C VAL A 358 5.23 -14.11 -14.78
N LEU A 359 3.95 -13.88 -14.56
CA LEU A 359 2.97 -13.72 -15.65
C LEU A 359 3.30 -12.49 -16.50
N LEU A 360 3.57 -11.34 -15.90
CA LEU A 360 3.83 -10.08 -16.61
C LEU A 360 5.16 -10.07 -17.41
N LYS A 361 6.02 -11.08 -17.26
CA LYS A 361 7.23 -11.28 -18.09
C LYS A 361 6.97 -12.05 -19.38
N ILE A 362 5.74 -12.45 -19.63
CA ILE A 362 5.37 -13.27 -20.80
C ILE A 362 4.55 -12.43 -21.77
N ASP A 363 5.12 -12.11 -22.92
CA ASP A 363 4.59 -11.13 -23.88
C ASP A 363 3.20 -11.47 -24.44
N GLU A 364 2.80 -12.74 -24.45
CA GLU A 364 1.50 -13.19 -25.01
C GLU A 364 0.34 -13.06 -24.04
N ILE A 365 0.58 -12.71 -22.77
CA ILE A 365 -0.45 -12.58 -21.74
C ILE A 365 -0.60 -11.15 -21.25
N GLY A 366 -1.84 -10.77 -20.95
CA GLY A 366 -2.17 -9.46 -20.40
C GLY A 366 -2.01 -9.41 -18.87
N PRO A 367 -2.18 -8.21 -18.26
CA PRO A 367 -2.01 -8.00 -16.82
C PRO A 367 -3.18 -8.53 -15.98
N HIS A 368 -4.17 -9.15 -16.62
CA HIS A 368 -5.38 -9.63 -15.96
C HIS A 368 -5.33 -11.13 -15.73
N TYR A 369 -5.40 -11.52 -14.46
CA TYR A 369 -5.39 -12.91 -14.03
C TYR A 369 -6.23 -13.11 -12.77
N GLU A 370 -6.64 -14.35 -12.53
CA GLU A 370 -7.34 -14.80 -11.32
C GLU A 370 -6.69 -16.08 -10.78
N ILE A 371 -6.63 -16.20 -9.46
CA ILE A 371 -6.11 -17.36 -8.74
C ILE A 371 -7.26 -18.02 -8.01
N LEU A 372 -7.53 -19.28 -8.33
CA LEU A 372 -8.48 -20.12 -7.63
C LEU A 372 -7.72 -21.21 -6.86
N VAL A 373 -7.95 -21.28 -5.55
CA VAL A 373 -7.44 -22.35 -4.70
C VAL A 373 -8.60 -23.21 -4.22
N GLU A 374 -8.52 -24.50 -4.47
CA GLU A 374 -9.55 -25.47 -4.10
C GLU A 374 -8.92 -26.78 -3.61
N ARG A 375 -9.70 -27.60 -2.91
CA ARG A 375 -9.25 -28.94 -2.48
C ARG A 375 -9.90 -30.00 -3.34
N LYS A 376 -9.10 -30.74 -4.12
CA LYS A 376 -9.54 -31.86 -4.94
C LYS A 376 -8.84 -33.15 -4.50
N ASN A 377 -9.60 -34.19 -4.22
CA ASN A 377 -9.07 -35.49 -3.80
C ASN A 377 -8.06 -35.38 -2.63
N ARG A 378 -8.35 -34.55 -1.62
CA ARG A 378 -7.51 -34.26 -0.45
C ARG A 378 -6.21 -33.50 -0.75
N LEU A 379 -6.02 -33.03 -1.96
CA LEU A 379 -4.86 -32.22 -2.33
C LEU A 379 -5.31 -30.80 -2.70
N ASP A 380 -4.54 -29.82 -2.27
CA ASP A 380 -4.75 -28.44 -2.68
C ASP A 380 -4.32 -28.25 -4.13
N VAL A 381 -5.21 -27.68 -4.93
CA VAL A 381 -5.00 -27.36 -6.34
C VAL A 381 -5.11 -25.87 -6.52
N MET A 382 -4.10 -25.27 -7.13
CA MET A 382 -4.09 -23.86 -7.52
C MET A 382 -4.25 -23.78 -9.03
N THR A 383 -5.32 -23.12 -9.47
CA THR A 383 -5.61 -22.81 -10.86
C THR A 383 -5.45 -21.32 -11.10
N ILE A 384 -4.61 -20.95 -12.06
CA ILE A 384 -4.37 -19.58 -12.48
C ILE A 384 -5.01 -19.37 -13.84
N THR A 385 -6.03 -18.52 -13.92
CA THR A 385 -6.68 -18.12 -15.17
C THR A 385 -6.03 -16.84 -15.65
N VAL A 386 -5.56 -16.81 -16.89
CA VAL A 386 -4.78 -15.72 -17.47
C VAL A 386 -5.38 -15.31 -18.80
N GLU A 387 -5.55 -14.01 -19.03
CA GLU A 387 -5.97 -13.46 -20.31
C GLU A 387 -4.84 -13.40 -21.31
N LEU A 388 -5.13 -13.79 -22.55
CA LEU A 388 -4.27 -13.55 -23.70
C LEU A 388 -4.38 -12.11 -24.18
N ILE A 389 -3.31 -11.55 -24.72
CA ILE A 389 -3.34 -10.23 -25.38
C ILE A 389 -4.04 -10.31 -26.74
N ASP A 390 -3.90 -11.44 -27.45
CA ASP A 390 -4.39 -11.62 -28.81
C ASP A 390 -5.26 -12.90 -28.89
N ASP A 391 -6.50 -12.74 -29.34
CA ASP A 391 -7.45 -13.84 -29.50
C ASP A 391 -7.06 -14.83 -30.61
N ARG A 392 -6.25 -14.40 -31.60
CA ARG A 392 -5.71 -15.27 -32.67
C ARG A 392 -4.85 -16.42 -32.14
N LEU A 393 -4.33 -16.31 -30.93
CA LEU A 393 -3.64 -17.41 -30.25
C LEU A 393 -4.59 -18.59 -29.96
N LEU A 394 -5.88 -18.33 -29.77
CA LEU A 394 -6.89 -19.36 -29.49
C LEU A 394 -7.15 -20.27 -30.68
N ASP A 395 -6.83 -19.85 -31.90
CA ASP A 395 -7.02 -20.62 -33.12
C ASP A 395 -5.95 -21.72 -33.32
N SER A 396 -4.90 -21.72 -32.49
CA SER A 396 -3.77 -22.64 -32.60
C SER A 396 -3.56 -23.45 -31.31
N TYR A 397 -4.08 -24.66 -31.26
CA TYR A 397 -3.88 -25.58 -30.15
C TYR A 397 -2.41 -25.79 -29.79
N ALA A 398 -1.55 -25.92 -30.80
CA ALA A 398 -0.12 -26.13 -30.60
C ALA A 398 0.54 -24.94 -29.87
N LYS A 399 0.26 -23.70 -30.28
CA LYS A 399 0.77 -22.49 -29.65
C LYS A 399 0.22 -22.30 -28.21
N LEU A 400 -1.06 -22.61 -28.01
CA LEU A 400 -1.66 -22.56 -26.66
C LEU A 400 -1.01 -23.58 -25.73
N SER A 401 -0.79 -24.82 -26.19
CA SER A 401 -0.14 -25.86 -25.39
C SER A 401 1.32 -25.53 -25.07
N GLU A 402 2.05 -24.92 -26.00
CA GLU A 402 3.40 -24.44 -25.79
C GLU A 402 3.44 -23.30 -24.76
N LEU A 403 2.56 -22.31 -24.91
CA LEU A 403 2.43 -21.17 -23.98
C LEU A 403 2.06 -21.66 -22.57
N GLU A 404 1.08 -22.55 -22.46
CA GLU A 404 0.66 -23.13 -21.17
C GLU A 404 1.83 -23.87 -20.51
N THR A 405 2.61 -24.62 -21.26
CA THR A 405 3.77 -25.34 -20.76
C THR A 405 4.86 -24.38 -20.28
N ARG A 406 5.11 -23.30 -21.02
CA ARG A 406 6.06 -22.24 -20.66
C ARG A 406 5.65 -21.54 -19.36
N ILE A 407 4.39 -21.16 -19.23
CA ILE A 407 3.85 -20.54 -18.01
C ILE A 407 3.98 -21.49 -16.81
N LYS A 408 3.58 -22.76 -16.96
CA LYS A 408 3.71 -23.79 -15.91
C LYS A 408 5.15 -23.96 -15.45
N SER A 409 6.09 -24.00 -16.40
CA SER A 409 7.52 -24.15 -16.11
C SER A 409 8.07 -22.94 -15.37
N ALA A 410 7.73 -21.73 -15.79
CA ALA A 410 8.17 -20.50 -15.16
C ALA A 410 7.62 -20.38 -13.72
N LEU A 411 6.34 -20.64 -13.52
CA LEU A 411 5.72 -20.65 -12.20
C LEU A 411 6.30 -21.74 -11.29
N LYS A 412 6.54 -22.94 -11.83
CA LYS A 412 7.15 -24.01 -11.05
C LYS A 412 8.58 -23.67 -10.63
N SER A 413 9.34 -22.99 -11.48
CA SER A 413 10.70 -22.53 -11.14
C SER A 413 10.68 -21.48 -10.02
N GLN A 414 9.72 -20.54 -10.06
CA GLN A 414 9.60 -19.45 -9.09
C GLN A 414 9.00 -19.91 -7.76
N LEU A 415 7.96 -20.74 -7.81
CA LEU A 415 7.16 -21.11 -6.63
C LEU A 415 7.57 -22.46 -6.02
N GLY A 416 8.32 -23.28 -6.75
CA GLY A 416 8.58 -24.67 -6.34
C GLY A 416 7.34 -25.58 -6.39
N LEU A 417 6.23 -25.12 -6.97
CA LEU A 417 4.92 -25.75 -6.95
C LEU A 417 4.36 -25.90 -8.36
N ALA A 418 3.75 -27.05 -8.67
CA ALA A 418 3.00 -27.25 -9.90
C ALA A 418 1.62 -26.62 -9.81
N THR A 419 1.27 -25.83 -10.84
CA THR A 419 0.00 -25.10 -10.95
C THR A 419 -0.80 -25.57 -12.16
N CYS A 420 -2.12 -25.36 -12.12
CA CYS A 420 -2.99 -25.50 -13.30
C CYS A 420 -3.13 -24.12 -13.96
N ILE A 421 -2.98 -24.08 -15.29
CA ILE A 421 -3.13 -22.85 -16.08
C ILE A 421 -4.38 -22.95 -16.93
N ARG A 422 -5.13 -21.87 -17.00
CA ARG A 422 -6.29 -21.69 -17.89
C ARG A 422 -6.09 -20.43 -18.70
N LEU A 423 -5.89 -20.54 -19.99
CA LEU A 423 -5.80 -19.41 -20.91
C LEU A 423 -7.21 -19.05 -21.41
N VAL A 424 -7.52 -17.75 -21.39
CA VAL A 424 -8.81 -17.23 -21.82
C VAL A 424 -8.64 -16.08 -22.82
N ALA A 425 -9.67 -15.80 -23.60
CA ALA A 425 -9.66 -14.70 -24.57
C ALA A 425 -9.48 -13.33 -23.89
N PRO A 426 -8.98 -12.33 -24.61
CA PRO A 426 -8.93 -10.95 -24.13
C PRO A 426 -10.31 -10.49 -23.63
N ASN A 427 -10.33 -9.67 -22.57
CA ASN A 427 -11.53 -9.14 -21.93
C ASN A 427 -12.51 -10.18 -21.36
N SER A 428 -12.05 -11.40 -21.08
CA SER A 428 -12.86 -12.46 -20.44
C SER A 428 -12.93 -12.35 -18.92
N LEU A 429 -11.90 -11.78 -18.28
CA LEU A 429 -11.87 -11.61 -16.84
C LEU A 429 -12.48 -10.28 -16.41
N ARG A 430 -12.96 -10.26 -15.17
CA ARG A 430 -13.56 -9.05 -14.59
C ARG A 430 -12.52 -7.94 -14.45
N ARG A 431 -12.90 -6.72 -14.80
CA ARG A 431 -12.14 -5.50 -14.49
C ARG A 431 -12.59 -4.93 -13.15
N PHE A 432 -11.64 -4.53 -12.34
CA PHE A 432 -11.90 -3.94 -11.04
C PHE A 432 -11.74 -2.41 -11.11
N GLU A 433 -12.75 -1.70 -10.62
CA GLU A 433 -12.74 -0.23 -10.56
C GLU A 433 -12.12 0.31 -9.26
N GLY A 434 -11.35 -0.53 -8.56
CA GLY A 434 -10.66 -0.26 -7.31
C GLY A 434 -9.67 -1.40 -7.04
N LYS A 435 -9.44 -1.75 -5.77
CA LYS A 435 -8.54 -2.84 -5.41
C LYS A 435 -8.97 -4.16 -6.04
N ALA A 436 -8.08 -4.77 -6.83
CA ALA A 436 -8.36 -6.04 -7.50
C ALA A 436 -8.41 -7.21 -6.49
N LYS A 437 -9.50 -7.97 -6.50
CA LYS A 437 -9.62 -9.22 -5.75
C LYS A 437 -9.30 -10.38 -6.68
N ARG A 438 -8.02 -10.73 -6.75
CA ARG A 438 -7.50 -11.75 -7.69
C ARG A 438 -7.53 -13.18 -7.15
N VAL A 439 -7.65 -13.36 -5.84
CA VAL A 439 -7.59 -14.66 -5.18
C VAL A 439 -8.98 -15.07 -4.67
N THR A 440 -9.37 -16.28 -5.01
CA THR A 440 -10.52 -16.98 -4.44
C THR A 440 -10.04 -18.29 -3.83
N ASP A 441 -10.07 -18.39 -2.50
CA ASP A 441 -9.71 -19.60 -1.76
C ASP A 441 -10.97 -20.30 -1.26
N LEU A 442 -11.40 -21.35 -1.99
CA LEU A 442 -12.59 -22.12 -1.66
C LEU A 442 -12.39 -23.06 -0.45
N ARG A 443 -11.15 -23.35 -0.07
CA ARG A 443 -10.85 -24.21 1.11
C ARG A 443 -11.36 -23.58 2.40
N ARG A 444 -11.43 -22.24 2.45
CA ARG A 444 -11.95 -21.47 3.61
C ARG A 444 -13.46 -21.46 3.67
N MET A 445 -14.15 -21.65 2.54
CA MET A 445 -15.63 -21.65 2.48
C MET A 445 -16.25 -22.96 3.02
N ASP A 446 -15.53 -24.08 2.94
CA ASP A 446 -16.01 -25.37 3.44
C ASP A 446 -16.03 -25.44 4.99
N PHE A 447 -15.24 -24.63 5.68
CA PHE A 447 -15.24 -24.53 7.16
C PHE A 447 -16.42 -23.73 7.67
N ASP A 448 -16.82 -22.64 7.01
CA ASP A 448 -17.96 -21.79 7.42
C ASP A 448 -19.32 -22.46 7.20
N MET A 449 -19.40 -23.50 6.36
CA MET A 449 -20.63 -24.29 6.14
C MET A 449 -20.77 -25.48 7.09
N ALA A 450 -19.71 -25.89 7.75
CA ALA A 450 -19.72 -27.00 8.70
C ALA A 450 -20.07 -26.57 10.15
N GLU A 451 -20.09 -25.26 10.43
CA GLU A 451 -20.47 -24.68 11.72
C GLU A 451 -21.87 -24.02 11.73
N LYS A 452 -22.66 -24.21 10.69
CA LYS A 452 -24.07 -23.85 10.64
C LYS A 452 -24.94 -25.12 10.55
#